data_50f78508895b2f0dec9e9790b1d43622
#
_entry.id   50f78508895b2f0dec9e9790b1d43622
#
_cell.length_a   1.000
_cell.length_b   1.000
_cell.length_c   1.000
_cell.angle_alpha   90.00
_cell.angle_beta   90.00
_cell.angle_gamma   90.00
#
_symmetry.space_group_name_H-M   'P 1'
#
loop_
_entity.id
_entity.type
_entity.pdbx_description
1 polymer ?
#
loop_
_entity_poly.entity_id
_entity_poly.type
_entity_poly.pdbx_seq_one_letter_code
_entity_poly.pdbx_strand_id
1 'polypeptide(L)'
;MLPAALHPRLIAVAAAAAAVWSAYALQRHLRRDRLVADTPPSRIRSAAQGYVKLSGRTQPAGPAPTAAPLSERPCVWWDFKICHEERDAKGNTRWETVERGSSVELFALVDEDGAQCLVGPVRAEVTPSISNTWYGATARPSAALPATSKFLNYGEWRYTERLLGVGEQVCVLGELRSHSETGDLNAATAEKLRHWKQDPQGLLARFDKNHDGHIDSAEWDAARAAAASEAQRELLNANISRTSIISEPTNGEPFLVAPLTQTQLVHREQLYAVLFFMLGIASLCVSVWTWENS
;
A
#
# COMPACT_ATOMS: atom_id res chain seq x y z
N MET A 1 -22.31 14.84 -49.06
CA MET A 1 -22.38 13.39 -48.76
C MET A 1 -22.66 13.29 -47.27
N LEU A 2 -23.91 12.98 -46.89
CA LEU A 2 -24.29 12.70 -45.49
C LEU A 2 -23.66 11.36 -45.08
N PRO A 3 -23.08 11.26 -43.89
CA PRO A 3 -22.58 9.97 -43.41
C PRO A 3 -23.73 8.96 -43.27
N ALA A 4 -23.51 7.73 -43.74
CA ALA A 4 -24.46 6.63 -43.71
C ALA A 4 -25.04 6.53 -42.30
N ALA A 5 -26.37 6.65 -42.19
CA ALA A 5 -27.08 6.49 -40.94
C ALA A 5 -26.76 5.08 -40.37
N LEU A 6 -26.13 5.04 -39.21
CA LEU A 6 -25.91 3.78 -38.48
C LEU A 6 -27.25 3.08 -38.33
N HIS A 7 -27.31 1.82 -38.70
CA HIS A 7 -28.52 1.00 -38.55
C HIS A 7 -29.03 1.07 -37.11
N PRO A 8 -30.32 1.36 -36.85
CA PRO A 8 -30.87 1.51 -35.49
C PRO A 8 -30.61 0.31 -34.60
N ARG A 9 -30.50 -0.89 -35.16
CA ARG A 9 -30.12 -2.12 -34.46
C ARG A 9 -28.69 -2.10 -33.90
N LEU A 10 -27.74 -1.48 -34.60
CA LEU A 10 -26.36 -1.34 -34.13
C LEU A 10 -26.27 -0.35 -32.97
N ILE A 11 -27.06 0.72 -33.00
CA ILE A 11 -27.16 1.68 -31.89
C ILE A 11 -27.75 1.02 -30.65
N ALA A 12 -28.79 0.21 -30.81
CA ALA A 12 -29.42 -0.53 -29.70
C ALA A 12 -28.45 -1.53 -29.05
N VAL A 13 -27.67 -2.29 -29.84
CA VAL A 13 -26.66 -3.23 -29.33
C VAL A 13 -25.53 -2.49 -28.61
N ALA A 14 -25.04 -1.39 -29.16
CA ALA A 14 -24.00 -0.59 -28.52
C ALA A 14 -24.48 0.03 -27.19
N ALA A 15 -25.72 0.49 -27.14
CA ALA A 15 -26.34 1.02 -25.94
C ALA A 15 -26.53 -0.05 -24.84
N ALA A 16 -26.96 -1.25 -25.22
CA ALA A 16 -27.09 -2.38 -24.30
C ALA A 16 -25.72 -2.82 -23.74
N ALA A 17 -24.69 -2.89 -24.59
CA ALA A 17 -23.33 -3.20 -24.14
C ALA A 17 -22.78 -2.14 -23.17
N ALA A 18 -23.02 -0.85 -23.44
CA ALA A 18 -22.64 0.24 -22.55
C ALA A 18 -23.36 0.18 -21.20
N ALA A 19 -24.65 -0.19 -21.18
CA ALA A 19 -25.42 -0.37 -19.95
C ALA A 19 -24.89 -1.53 -19.09
N VAL A 20 -24.58 -2.68 -19.70
CA VAL A 20 -24.00 -3.84 -19.02
C VAL A 20 -22.62 -3.50 -18.44
N TRP A 21 -21.79 -2.81 -19.21
CA TRP A 21 -20.46 -2.38 -18.76
C TRP A 21 -20.54 -1.38 -17.59
N SER A 22 -21.48 -0.43 -17.67
CA SER A 22 -21.77 0.54 -16.61
C SER A 22 -22.26 -0.14 -15.32
N ALA A 23 -23.16 -1.13 -15.42
CA ALA A 23 -23.64 -1.90 -14.29
C ALA A 23 -22.50 -2.75 -13.65
N TYR A 24 -21.64 -3.35 -14.46
CA TYR A 24 -20.47 -4.08 -13.99
C TYR A 24 -19.48 -3.15 -13.26
N ALA A 25 -19.17 -1.99 -13.84
CA ALA A 25 -18.30 -0.99 -13.23
C ALA A 25 -18.86 -0.51 -11.89
N LEU A 26 -20.17 -0.19 -11.84
CA LEU A 26 -20.87 0.19 -10.62
C LEU A 26 -20.78 -0.90 -9.54
N GLN A 27 -21.07 -2.16 -9.90
CA GLN A 27 -21.01 -3.28 -8.96
C GLN A 27 -19.58 -3.47 -8.39
N ARG A 28 -18.56 -3.28 -9.22
CA ARG A 28 -17.16 -3.37 -8.80
C ARG A 28 -16.80 -2.26 -7.79
N HIS A 29 -17.23 -1.02 -8.05
CA HIS A 29 -17.04 0.10 -7.13
C HIS A 29 -17.80 -0.11 -5.81
N LEU A 30 -19.08 -0.49 -5.85
CA LEU A 30 -19.89 -0.71 -4.66
C LEU A 30 -19.37 -1.85 -3.78
N ARG A 31 -18.87 -2.94 -4.37
CA ARG A 31 -18.25 -4.04 -3.60
C ARG A 31 -17.03 -3.56 -2.83
N ARG A 32 -16.24 -2.71 -3.46
CA ARG A 32 -15.02 -2.16 -2.88
C ARG A 32 -15.33 -1.22 -1.71
N ASP A 33 -16.28 -0.32 -1.90
CA ASP A 33 -16.72 0.62 -0.86
C ASP A 33 -17.29 -0.11 0.36
N ARG A 34 -18.05 -1.18 0.12
CA ARG A 34 -18.58 -2.04 1.21
C ARG A 34 -17.46 -2.75 1.97
N LEU A 35 -16.47 -3.32 1.30
CA LEU A 35 -15.35 -3.96 1.98
C LEU A 35 -14.60 -2.98 2.89
N VAL A 36 -14.40 -1.74 2.43
CA VAL A 36 -13.75 -0.68 3.24
C VAL A 36 -14.66 -0.24 4.40
N ALA A 37 -15.98 -0.14 4.17
CA ALA A 37 -16.94 0.31 5.19
C ALA A 37 -17.24 -0.78 6.23
N ASP A 38 -17.40 -2.01 5.78
CA ASP A 38 -17.86 -3.14 6.62
C ASP A 38 -16.71 -3.75 7.45
N THR A 39 -15.44 -3.50 7.07
CA THR A 39 -14.30 -3.99 7.86
C THR A 39 -14.06 -3.04 9.05
N PRO A 40 -14.30 -3.50 10.29
CA PRO A 40 -14.05 -2.66 11.46
C PRO A 40 -12.56 -2.39 11.61
N PRO A 41 -12.16 -1.17 12.02
CA PRO A 41 -10.77 -0.87 12.28
C PRO A 41 -10.27 -1.68 13.47
N SER A 42 -9.13 -2.35 13.30
CA SER A 42 -8.45 -3.08 14.36
C SER A 42 -7.28 -2.26 14.88
N ARG A 43 -6.93 -2.42 16.16
CA ARG A 43 -5.70 -1.88 16.73
C ARG A 43 -4.53 -2.78 16.35
N ILE A 44 -3.37 -2.20 16.04
CA ILE A 44 -2.20 -2.95 15.56
C ILE A 44 -1.81 -4.07 16.55
N ARG A 45 -1.83 -3.77 17.86
CA ARG A 45 -1.45 -4.74 18.89
C ARG A 45 -2.36 -5.95 18.99
N SER A 46 -3.65 -5.79 18.72
CA SER A 46 -4.68 -6.84 18.86
C SER A 46 -5.20 -7.36 17.52
N ALA A 47 -4.68 -6.87 16.41
CA ALA A 47 -5.10 -7.30 15.09
C ALA A 47 -4.78 -8.79 14.88
N ALA A 48 -5.78 -9.55 14.43
CA ALA A 48 -5.59 -10.93 14.02
C ALA A 48 -4.78 -10.99 12.71
N GLN A 49 -4.08 -12.09 12.49
CA GLN A 49 -3.46 -12.35 11.19
C GLN A 49 -4.53 -12.52 10.10
N GLY A 50 -4.20 -12.11 8.87
CA GLY A 50 -5.09 -12.16 7.73
C GLY A 50 -5.53 -10.77 7.26
N TYR A 51 -6.68 -10.71 6.60
CA TYR A 51 -7.19 -9.47 6.03
C TYR A 51 -7.76 -8.54 7.11
N VAL A 52 -7.15 -7.38 7.29
CA VAL A 52 -7.49 -6.43 8.36
C VAL A 52 -7.48 -4.99 7.85
N LYS A 53 -8.20 -4.15 8.58
CA LYS A 53 -8.18 -2.69 8.44
C LYS A 53 -7.46 -2.10 9.65
N LEU A 54 -6.34 -1.43 9.38
CA LEU A 54 -5.56 -0.73 10.40
C LEU A 54 -5.64 0.77 10.15
N SER A 55 -5.62 1.55 11.22
CA SER A 55 -5.52 3.01 11.13
C SER A 55 -4.41 3.51 12.04
N GLY A 56 -3.69 4.52 11.57
CA GLY A 56 -2.57 5.08 12.32
C GLY A 56 -1.90 6.23 11.57
N ARG A 57 -0.79 6.70 12.12
CA ARG A 57 0.04 7.74 11.52
C ARG A 57 1.21 7.14 10.76
N THR A 58 1.47 7.68 9.59
CA THR A 58 2.61 7.29 8.76
C THR A 58 3.91 7.79 9.38
N GLN A 59 4.92 6.92 9.42
CA GLN A 59 6.28 7.26 9.81
C GLN A 59 7.29 6.59 8.85
N PRO A 60 8.49 7.14 8.69
CA PRO A 60 9.56 6.43 8.00
C PRO A 60 9.86 5.10 8.70
N ALA A 61 10.14 4.05 7.94
CA ALA A 61 10.63 2.79 8.53
C ALA A 61 12.10 2.89 8.96
N GLY A 62 12.84 3.82 8.40
CA GLY A 62 14.24 4.11 8.71
C GLY A 62 14.45 5.42 9.48
N PRO A 63 15.71 5.81 9.70
CA PRO A 63 16.06 7.01 10.48
C PRO A 63 15.66 8.32 9.80
N ALA A 64 15.43 8.32 8.49
CA ALA A 64 15.05 9.49 7.71
C ALA A 64 13.90 9.17 6.76
N PRO A 65 13.05 10.16 6.44
CA PRO A 65 12.02 10.00 5.43
C PRO A 65 12.63 9.86 4.03
N THR A 66 11.92 9.19 3.15
CA THR A 66 12.26 9.11 1.73
C THR A 66 12.04 10.47 1.07
N ALA A 67 12.93 10.87 0.18
CA ALA A 67 12.76 12.06 -0.64
C ALA A 67 12.02 11.72 -1.92
N ALA A 68 11.02 12.53 -2.27
CA ALA A 68 10.29 12.40 -3.53
C ALA A 68 11.19 12.69 -4.73
N PRO A 69 11.15 11.90 -5.82
CA PRO A 69 12.14 11.98 -6.90
C PRO A 69 12.15 13.27 -7.72
N LEU A 70 11.02 14.00 -7.78
CA LEU A 70 10.90 15.19 -8.62
C LEU A 70 10.91 16.48 -7.80
N SER A 71 10.34 16.47 -6.59
CA SER A 71 10.22 17.66 -5.72
C SER A 71 11.16 17.66 -4.51
N GLU A 72 11.86 16.55 -4.26
CA GLU A 72 12.72 16.32 -3.08
C GLU A 72 11.99 16.50 -1.74
N ARG A 73 10.68 16.50 -1.74
CA ARG A 73 9.88 16.62 -0.52
C ARG A 73 9.97 15.35 0.33
N PRO A 74 10.07 15.49 1.67
CA PRO A 74 10.04 14.33 2.56
C PRO A 74 8.66 13.67 2.52
N CYS A 75 8.64 12.35 2.31
CA CYS A 75 7.43 11.55 2.24
C CYS A 75 7.70 10.12 2.74
N VAL A 76 6.65 9.33 2.88
CA VAL A 76 6.74 7.90 3.17
C VAL A 76 6.46 7.05 1.93
N TRP A 77 5.75 7.63 0.98
CA TRP A 77 5.46 7.00 -0.31
C TRP A 77 5.33 8.06 -1.41
N TRP A 78 5.78 7.71 -2.61
CA TRP A 78 5.68 8.55 -3.79
C TRP A 78 5.34 7.74 -5.03
N ASP A 79 4.70 8.41 -5.98
CA ASP A 79 4.46 7.97 -7.33
C ASP A 79 4.65 9.16 -8.26
N PHE A 80 5.34 8.97 -9.37
CA PHE A 80 5.52 10.03 -10.35
C PHE A 80 5.29 9.57 -11.78
N LYS A 81 4.97 10.53 -12.62
CA LYS A 81 4.82 10.37 -14.06
C LYS A 81 5.37 11.60 -14.79
N ILE A 82 6.22 11.35 -15.78
CA ILE A 82 6.77 12.37 -16.69
C ILE A 82 6.22 12.10 -18.06
N CYS A 83 5.62 13.15 -18.67
CA CYS A 83 5.11 13.10 -20.04
C CYS A 83 5.78 14.19 -20.89
N HIS A 84 6.05 13.86 -22.14
CA HIS A 84 6.51 14.79 -23.17
C HIS A 84 5.39 15.10 -24.15
N GLU A 85 5.33 16.34 -24.61
CA GLU A 85 4.37 16.80 -25.61
C GLU A 85 4.85 16.42 -27.00
N GLU A 86 4.14 15.51 -27.67
CA GLU A 86 4.39 15.17 -29.05
C GLU A 86 3.33 15.82 -29.97
N ARG A 87 3.77 16.31 -31.09
CA ARG A 87 2.88 16.82 -32.16
C ARG A 87 2.86 15.85 -33.33
N ASP A 88 1.68 15.39 -33.68
CA ASP A 88 1.53 14.56 -34.87
C ASP A 88 1.68 15.38 -36.16
N ALA A 89 1.82 14.69 -37.30
CA ALA A 89 1.95 15.35 -38.61
C ALA A 89 0.74 16.23 -39.02
N LYS A 90 -0.38 16.10 -38.27
CA LYS A 90 -1.61 16.89 -38.46
C LYS A 90 -1.71 18.08 -37.50
N GLY A 91 -0.69 18.27 -36.64
CA GLY A 91 -0.63 19.37 -35.65
C GLY A 91 -1.41 19.10 -34.36
N ASN A 92 -1.92 17.88 -34.13
CA ASN A 92 -2.57 17.55 -32.87
C ASN A 92 -1.52 17.25 -31.81
N THR A 93 -1.71 17.78 -30.63
CA THR A 93 -0.84 17.58 -29.48
C THR A 93 -1.26 16.32 -28.69
N ARG A 94 -0.30 15.47 -28.40
CA ARG A 94 -0.48 14.29 -27.55
C ARG A 94 0.59 14.25 -26.47
N TRP A 95 0.18 13.90 -25.23
CA TRP A 95 1.10 13.67 -24.13
C TRP A 95 1.55 12.21 -24.13
N GLU A 96 2.81 11.95 -24.39
CA GLU A 96 3.41 10.64 -24.28
C GLU A 96 4.09 10.46 -22.93
N THR A 97 3.91 9.28 -22.31
CA THR A 97 4.56 8.96 -21.04
C THR A 97 5.96 8.46 -21.31
N VAL A 98 6.95 9.22 -20.86
CA VAL A 98 8.37 8.90 -21.02
C VAL A 98 8.90 8.12 -19.82
N GLU A 99 8.49 8.52 -18.61
CA GLU A 99 8.97 7.90 -17.38
C GLU A 99 7.85 7.85 -16.33
N ARG A 100 7.85 6.78 -15.54
CA ARG A 100 6.99 6.65 -14.37
C ARG A 100 7.69 5.80 -13.31
N GLY A 101 7.39 6.04 -12.05
CA GLY A 101 7.90 5.25 -10.94
C GLY A 101 7.04 5.38 -9.71
N SER A 102 7.15 4.42 -8.84
CA SER A 102 6.48 4.39 -7.54
C SER A 102 7.42 3.79 -6.51
N SER A 103 7.38 4.29 -5.28
CA SER A 103 8.21 3.75 -4.21
C SER A 103 7.77 2.35 -3.83
N VAL A 104 8.75 1.50 -3.55
CA VAL A 104 8.56 0.13 -3.06
C VAL A 104 9.00 -0.02 -1.60
N GLU A 105 9.51 1.07 -1.03
CA GLU A 105 10.07 1.10 0.31
C GLU A 105 8.98 0.91 1.36
N LEU A 106 9.32 0.18 2.42
CA LEU A 106 8.45 0.02 3.58
C LEU A 106 8.34 1.34 4.33
N PHE A 107 7.15 1.60 4.85
CA PHE A 107 6.95 2.67 5.84
C PHE A 107 6.25 2.12 7.08
N ALA A 108 6.38 2.82 8.19
CA ALA A 108 5.76 2.43 9.44
C ALA A 108 4.37 3.08 9.58
N LEU A 109 3.44 2.32 10.12
CA LEU A 109 2.14 2.76 10.59
C LEU A 109 2.13 2.65 12.12
N VAL A 110 1.87 3.76 12.80
CA VAL A 110 1.81 3.83 14.28
C VAL A 110 0.40 4.19 14.71
N ASP A 111 -0.21 3.34 15.53
CA ASP A 111 -1.55 3.61 16.06
C ASP A 111 -1.53 4.57 17.27
N GLU A 112 -2.71 4.88 17.80
CA GLU A 112 -2.86 5.78 18.96
C GLU A 112 -2.21 5.24 20.23
N ASP A 113 -2.10 3.93 20.37
CA ASP A 113 -1.48 3.26 21.52
C ASP A 113 0.05 3.15 21.36
N GLY A 114 0.61 3.69 20.27
CA GLY A 114 2.04 3.64 19.95
C GLY A 114 2.51 2.28 19.42
N ALA A 115 1.60 1.35 19.13
CA ALA A 115 1.96 0.11 18.46
C ALA A 115 2.27 0.37 16.98
N GLN A 116 3.23 -0.37 16.44
CA GLN A 116 3.77 -0.15 15.11
C GLN A 116 3.65 -1.39 14.24
N CYS A 117 3.32 -1.21 12.97
CA CYS A 117 3.48 -2.22 11.92
C CYS A 117 4.13 -1.60 10.69
N LEU A 118 4.78 -2.42 9.87
CA LEU A 118 5.32 -2.00 8.58
C LEU A 118 4.27 -2.18 7.49
N VAL A 119 4.26 -1.26 6.54
CA VAL A 119 3.41 -1.31 5.35
C VAL A 119 4.30 -1.47 4.13
N GLY A 120 4.09 -2.55 3.37
CA GLY A 120 4.78 -2.77 2.10
C GLY A 120 3.89 -2.31 0.95
N PRO A 121 4.08 -1.08 0.40
CA PRO A 121 3.12 -0.47 -0.53
C PRO A 121 3.12 -1.07 -1.93
N VAL A 122 3.91 -2.11 -2.18
CA VAL A 122 3.96 -2.79 -3.48
C VAL A 122 2.59 -3.30 -3.85
N ARG A 123 2.09 -2.87 -5.02
CA ARG A 123 0.74 -3.13 -5.53
C ARG A 123 -0.41 -2.58 -4.68
N ALA A 124 -0.13 -1.78 -3.67
CA ALA A 124 -1.17 -1.04 -2.98
C ALA A 124 -1.80 0.00 -3.90
N GLU A 125 -3.10 0.12 -3.85
CA GLU A 125 -3.76 1.29 -4.38
C GLU A 125 -3.69 2.40 -3.34
N VAL A 126 -2.73 3.30 -3.54
CA VAL A 126 -2.48 4.41 -2.63
C VAL A 126 -3.25 5.64 -3.09
N THR A 127 -4.11 6.16 -2.22
CA THR A 127 -4.72 7.47 -2.40
C THR A 127 -3.74 8.52 -1.88
N PRO A 128 -3.16 9.37 -2.74
CA PRO A 128 -2.18 10.35 -2.31
C PRO A 128 -2.84 11.48 -1.51
N SER A 129 -2.18 11.98 -0.49
CA SER A 129 -2.60 13.20 0.21
C SER A 129 -2.21 14.46 -0.55
N ILE A 130 -1.10 14.41 -1.27
CA ILE A 130 -0.58 15.49 -2.09
C ILE A 130 -0.49 15.01 -3.53
N SER A 131 -1.06 15.77 -4.45
CA SER A 131 -0.96 15.52 -5.89
C SER A 131 -0.65 16.82 -6.59
N ASN A 132 0.53 16.92 -7.18
CA ASN A 132 1.02 18.08 -7.89
C ASN A 132 1.23 17.75 -9.36
N THR A 133 0.85 18.69 -10.23
CA THR A 133 1.15 18.63 -11.66
C THR A 133 1.71 19.98 -12.06
N TRP A 134 2.86 19.96 -12.72
CA TRP A 134 3.52 21.18 -13.23
C TRP A 134 4.19 20.91 -14.58
N TYR A 135 4.66 21.95 -15.23
CA TYR A 135 5.22 21.89 -16.57
C TYR A 135 6.62 22.50 -16.59
N GLY A 136 7.44 22.05 -17.52
CA GLY A 136 8.81 22.52 -17.67
C GLY A 136 9.36 22.29 -19.07
N ALA A 137 10.56 22.82 -19.30
CA ALA A 137 11.26 22.73 -20.60
C ALA A 137 12.24 21.55 -20.66
N THR A 138 12.50 20.85 -19.57
CA THR A 138 13.53 19.79 -19.47
C THR A 138 12.92 18.45 -19.13
N ALA A 139 13.59 17.35 -19.46
CA ALA A 139 13.12 15.99 -19.15
C ALA A 139 12.96 15.72 -17.65
N ARG A 140 13.75 16.39 -16.79
CA ARG A 140 13.60 16.35 -15.34
C ARG A 140 13.54 17.76 -14.77
N PRO A 141 12.62 18.03 -13.82
CA PRO A 141 12.56 19.32 -13.18
C PRO A 141 13.84 19.58 -12.36
N SER A 142 14.29 20.82 -12.29
CA SER A 142 15.15 21.25 -11.21
C SER A 142 14.33 21.30 -9.94
N ALA A 143 14.85 20.78 -8.83
CA ALA A 143 14.18 20.41 -7.57
C ALA A 143 13.15 21.38 -6.95
N ALA A 144 13.03 22.59 -7.41
CA ALA A 144 12.05 23.55 -6.91
C ALA A 144 10.73 23.43 -7.69
N LEU A 145 9.65 23.05 -6.99
CA LEU A 145 8.29 23.28 -7.49
C LEU A 145 8.16 24.78 -7.81
N PRO A 146 7.81 25.16 -9.03
CA PRO A 146 7.56 26.57 -9.31
C PRO A 146 6.50 27.07 -8.36
N ALA A 147 6.80 28.17 -7.67
CA ALA A 147 5.84 28.84 -6.80
C ALA A 147 4.58 29.12 -7.65
N THR A 148 3.53 28.41 -7.31
CA THR A 148 2.14 28.52 -7.72
C THR A 148 1.85 29.58 -8.80
N SER A 149 2.07 29.30 -10.06
CA SER A 149 1.34 30.03 -11.09
C SER A 149 0.39 29.06 -11.81
N LYS A 150 -0.85 29.02 -11.36
CA LYS A 150 -1.94 28.28 -11.98
C LYS A 150 -2.24 28.71 -13.42
N PHE A 151 -1.52 29.69 -13.95
CA PHE A 151 -1.86 30.37 -15.21
C PHE A 151 -0.86 30.20 -16.35
N LEU A 152 0.31 29.61 -16.13
CA LEU A 152 1.30 29.40 -17.17
C LEU A 152 1.69 27.94 -17.29
N ASN A 153 0.80 27.13 -17.86
CA ASN A 153 1.07 25.75 -18.27
C ASN A 153 1.90 25.72 -19.55
N TYR A 154 3.10 26.33 -19.54
CA TYR A 154 4.00 26.30 -20.67
C TYR A 154 5.17 25.39 -20.41
N GLY A 155 5.34 24.39 -21.26
CA GLY A 155 6.47 23.49 -21.26
C GLY A 155 6.15 22.23 -22.06
N GLU A 156 7.12 21.73 -22.78
CA GLU A 156 7.03 20.48 -23.55
C GLU A 156 6.97 19.24 -22.62
N TRP A 157 7.23 19.43 -21.33
CA TRP A 157 7.24 18.38 -20.31
C TRP A 157 6.21 18.65 -19.25
N ARG A 158 5.43 17.60 -18.93
CA ARG A 158 4.46 17.58 -17.84
C ARG A 158 4.88 16.56 -16.79
N TYR A 159 5.05 17.03 -15.57
CA TYR A 159 5.38 16.21 -14.41
C TYR A 159 4.15 16.09 -13.53
N THR A 160 3.88 14.89 -13.09
CA THR A 160 2.86 14.61 -12.07
C THR A 160 3.52 13.84 -10.95
N GLU A 161 3.41 14.33 -9.74
CA GLU A 161 3.95 13.67 -8.54
C GLU A 161 2.86 13.57 -7.50
N ARG A 162 2.74 12.41 -6.92
CA ARG A 162 1.77 12.05 -5.90
C ARG A 162 2.51 11.54 -4.68
N LEU A 163 2.17 12.06 -3.50
CA LEU A 163 2.90 11.79 -2.27
C LEU A 163 1.94 11.41 -1.16
N LEU A 164 2.46 10.59 -0.22
CA LEU A 164 1.92 10.40 1.10
C LEU A 164 2.93 10.95 2.09
N GLY A 165 2.53 11.95 2.87
CA GLY A 165 3.41 12.68 3.78
C GLY A 165 3.75 11.90 5.04
N VAL A 166 4.74 12.39 5.78
CA VAL A 166 5.09 11.88 7.12
C VAL A 166 4.10 12.43 8.15
N GLY A 167 3.67 11.60 9.10
CA GLY A 167 2.76 12.00 10.18
C GLY A 167 1.29 12.07 9.77
N GLU A 168 0.95 11.69 8.55
CA GLU A 168 -0.42 11.67 8.09
C GLU A 168 -1.22 10.51 8.68
N GLN A 169 -2.46 10.77 9.00
CA GLN A 169 -3.36 9.75 9.51
C GLN A 169 -4.00 9.00 8.34
N VAL A 170 -3.69 7.71 8.24
CA VAL A 170 -4.12 6.86 7.14
C VAL A 170 -4.85 5.62 7.63
N CYS A 171 -5.66 5.07 6.74
CA CYS A 171 -6.25 3.75 6.86
C CYS A 171 -5.56 2.82 5.86
N VAL A 172 -5.14 1.66 6.33
CA VAL A 172 -4.54 0.60 5.51
C VAL A 172 -5.42 -0.63 5.59
N LEU A 173 -5.81 -1.15 4.45
CA LEU A 173 -6.60 -2.37 4.30
C LEU A 173 -5.78 -3.37 3.51
N GLY A 174 -5.43 -4.51 4.12
CA GLY A 174 -4.53 -5.50 3.51
C GLY A 174 -4.34 -6.73 4.38
N GLU A 175 -3.45 -7.61 3.97
CA GLU A 175 -3.13 -8.83 4.71
C GLU A 175 -2.02 -8.56 5.74
N LEU A 176 -2.38 -8.66 7.02
CA LEU A 176 -1.44 -8.56 8.13
C LEU A 176 -0.79 -9.91 8.38
N ARG A 177 0.52 -9.94 8.29
CA ARG A 177 1.34 -11.09 8.67
C ARG A 177 2.27 -10.66 9.79
N SER A 178 2.14 -11.33 10.94
CA SER A 178 3.13 -11.18 12.00
C SER A 178 4.26 -12.15 11.70
N HIS A 179 5.44 -11.64 11.46
CA HIS A 179 6.64 -12.43 11.62
C HIS A 179 6.85 -12.59 13.13
N SER A 180 6.17 -13.59 13.71
CA SER A 180 6.67 -14.11 14.97
C SER A 180 7.91 -14.89 14.59
N GLU A 181 9.04 -14.41 15.02
CA GLU A 181 10.30 -15.13 15.00
C GLU A 181 10.22 -16.39 15.89
N THR A 182 9.17 -17.18 15.74
CA THR A 182 9.06 -18.49 16.43
C THR A 182 10.09 -19.49 15.87
N GLY A 183 10.70 -19.20 14.73
CA GLY A 183 11.94 -19.81 14.30
C GLY A 183 13.14 -19.43 15.15
N ASP A 184 13.05 -18.33 15.90
CA ASP A 184 14.17 -17.74 16.61
C ASP A 184 14.41 -18.25 17.99
N LEU A 185 13.41 -18.79 18.72
CA LEU A 185 13.72 -19.34 20.03
C LEU A 185 14.72 -20.51 19.90
N ASN A 186 14.56 -21.36 18.91
CA ASN A 186 15.50 -22.43 18.63
C ASN A 186 16.84 -21.87 18.12
N ALA A 187 16.82 -20.87 17.26
CA ALA A 187 18.01 -20.21 16.77
C ALA A 187 18.74 -19.45 17.90
N ALA A 188 18.03 -18.66 18.69
CA ALA A 188 18.56 -17.94 19.86
C ALA A 188 19.10 -18.90 20.92
N THR A 189 18.42 -20.01 21.18
CA THR A 189 18.91 -21.07 22.10
C THR A 189 20.19 -21.69 21.55
N ALA A 190 20.23 -22.01 20.26
CA ALA A 190 21.43 -22.59 19.64
C ALA A 190 22.60 -21.59 19.64
N GLU A 191 22.36 -20.31 19.43
CA GLU A 191 23.38 -19.25 19.50
C GLU A 191 23.93 -19.12 20.93
N LYS A 192 23.08 -19.10 21.95
CA LYS A 192 23.51 -19.10 23.36
C LYS A 192 24.37 -20.31 23.68
N LEU A 193 23.94 -21.51 23.31
CA LEU A 193 24.71 -22.71 23.52
C LEU A 193 26.05 -22.67 22.78
N ARG A 194 26.09 -22.09 21.59
CA ARG A 194 27.34 -21.90 20.84
C ARG A 194 28.28 -20.94 21.56
N HIS A 195 27.73 -19.83 22.09
CA HIS A 195 28.51 -18.88 22.90
C HIS A 195 29.05 -19.52 24.18
N TRP A 196 28.24 -20.29 24.92
CA TRP A 196 28.71 -20.98 26.14
C TRP A 196 29.76 -22.04 25.84
N LYS A 197 29.69 -22.73 24.72
CA LYS A 197 30.73 -23.66 24.28
C LYS A 197 32.10 -23.00 24.00
N GLN A 198 32.11 -21.69 23.73
CA GLN A 198 33.36 -20.94 23.55
C GLN A 198 34.06 -20.64 24.89
N ASP A 199 33.32 -20.73 26.02
CA ASP A 199 33.85 -20.62 27.37
C ASP A 199 33.61 -21.94 28.16
N PRO A 200 34.47 -22.96 27.97
CA PRO A 200 34.31 -24.25 28.62
C PRO A 200 34.40 -24.18 30.15
N GLN A 201 35.19 -23.25 30.70
CA GLN A 201 35.36 -23.08 32.12
C GLN A 201 34.08 -22.49 32.75
N GLY A 202 33.47 -21.48 32.12
CA GLY A 202 32.19 -20.92 32.54
C GLY A 202 31.05 -21.94 32.41
N LEU A 203 31.07 -22.81 31.41
CA LEU A 203 30.08 -23.86 31.22
C LEU A 203 30.18 -24.92 32.32
N LEU A 204 31.39 -25.40 32.62
CA LEU A 204 31.62 -26.32 33.75
C LEU A 204 31.20 -25.71 35.08
N ALA A 205 31.62 -24.47 35.37
CA ALA A 205 31.27 -23.81 36.63
C ALA A 205 29.75 -23.68 36.85
N ARG A 206 28.94 -23.64 35.77
CA ARG A 206 27.47 -23.47 35.84
C ARG A 206 26.72 -24.79 35.88
N PHE A 207 27.19 -25.81 35.18
CA PHE A 207 26.42 -27.01 34.90
C PHE A 207 27.04 -28.31 35.35
N ASP A 208 28.35 -28.37 35.61
CA ASP A 208 29.03 -29.54 36.21
C ASP A 208 28.67 -29.63 37.72
N LYS A 209 27.65 -30.41 38.03
CA LYS A 209 27.15 -30.60 39.41
C LYS A 209 27.94 -31.63 40.17
N ASN A 210 28.48 -32.64 39.48
CA ASN A 210 29.21 -33.73 40.10
C ASN A 210 30.70 -33.41 40.26
N HIS A 211 31.17 -32.30 39.69
CA HIS A 211 32.57 -31.82 39.71
C HIS A 211 33.58 -32.81 39.12
N ASP A 212 33.18 -33.56 38.08
CA ASP A 212 34.06 -34.50 37.40
C ASP A 212 34.87 -33.87 36.28
N GLY A 213 34.63 -32.57 35.98
CA GLY A 213 35.30 -31.81 34.91
C GLY A 213 34.76 -32.08 33.53
N HIS A 214 33.61 -32.76 33.42
CA HIS A 214 32.94 -33.05 32.16
C HIS A 214 31.45 -32.71 32.28
N ILE A 215 30.82 -32.38 31.17
CA ILE A 215 29.36 -32.18 31.11
C ILE A 215 28.74 -33.48 30.59
N ASP A 216 28.01 -34.18 31.43
CA ASP A 216 27.31 -35.40 31.07
C ASP A 216 25.97 -35.08 30.32
N SER A 217 25.24 -36.14 29.90
CA SER A 217 23.99 -35.93 29.13
C SER A 217 22.88 -35.23 29.92
N ALA A 218 22.79 -35.49 31.24
CA ALA A 218 21.76 -34.86 32.08
C ALA A 218 22.10 -33.40 32.39
N GLU A 219 23.38 -33.10 32.60
CA GLU A 219 23.89 -31.74 32.77
C GLU A 219 23.78 -30.93 31.48
N TRP A 220 24.00 -31.60 30.34
CA TRP A 220 23.78 -30.98 29.04
C TRP A 220 22.31 -30.66 28.75
N ASP A 221 21.37 -31.51 29.18
CA ASP A 221 19.95 -31.24 29.09
C ASP A 221 19.54 -30.06 30.00
N ALA A 222 20.14 -29.95 31.19
CA ALA A 222 19.97 -28.78 32.07
C ALA A 222 20.53 -27.49 31.42
N ALA A 223 21.68 -27.56 30.75
CA ALA A 223 22.26 -26.44 30.03
C ALA A 223 21.36 -25.99 28.86
N ARG A 224 20.78 -26.93 28.11
CA ARG A 224 19.80 -26.60 27.04
C ARG A 224 18.54 -25.93 27.58
N ALA A 225 17.98 -26.46 28.68
CA ALA A 225 16.81 -25.89 29.32
C ALA A 225 17.07 -24.44 29.82
N ALA A 226 18.26 -24.24 30.43
CA ALA A 226 18.69 -22.92 30.88
C ALA A 226 18.87 -21.95 29.70
N ALA A 227 19.53 -22.39 28.61
CA ALA A 227 19.69 -21.58 27.40
C ALA A 227 18.35 -21.19 26.77
N ALA A 228 17.40 -22.14 26.70
CA ALA A 228 16.06 -21.85 26.19
C ALA A 228 15.30 -20.84 27.06
N SER A 229 15.39 -20.97 28.39
CA SER A 229 14.73 -20.05 29.32
C SER A 229 15.33 -18.63 29.27
N GLU A 230 16.65 -18.52 29.17
CA GLU A 230 17.32 -17.24 29.04
C GLU A 230 17.04 -16.60 27.68
N ALA A 231 17.08 -17.36 26.57
CA ALA A 231 16.72 -16.90 25.27
C ALA A 231 15.26 -16.38 25.24
N GLN A 232 14.34 -17.14 25.86
CA GLN A 232 12.94 -16.72 25.98
C GLN A 232 12.78 -15.42 26.78
N ARG A 233 13.49 -15.26 27.89
CA ARG A 233 13.47 -14.01 28.67
C ARG A 233 14.03 -12.83 27.91
N GLU A 234 15.13 -13.02 27.18
CA GLU A 234 15.71 -11.97 26.35
C GLU A 234 14.78 -11.56 25.21
N LEU A 235 14.14 -12.53 24.54
CA LEU A 235 13.12 -12.28 23.53
C LEU A 235 11.90 -11.53 24.09
N LEU A 236 11.50 -11.82 25.34
CA LEU A 236 10.42 -11.12 26.02
C LEU A 236 10.84 -9.71 26.48
N ASN A 237 12.07 -9.55 26.99
CA ASN A 237 12.59 -8.28 27.50
C ASN A 237 13.07 -7.34 26.39
N ALA A 238 13.55 -7.87 25.27
CA ALA A 238 13.99 -7.08 24.14
C ALA A 238 12.84 -6.31 23.49
N ASN A 239 11.59 -6.42 24.03
CA ASN A 239 10.42 -5.80 23.43
C ASN A 239 10.49 -5.94 21.90
N ILE A 240 10.85 -7.16 21.47
CA ILE A 240 10.92 -7.47 20.04
C ILE A 240 9.51 -7.24 19.57
N SER A 241 9.31 -6.06 19.08
CA SER A 241 8.13 -5.66 18.34
C SER A 241 7.95 -6.77 17.33
N ARG A 242 6.91 -7.60 17.53
CA ARG A 242 6.48 -8.51 16.50
C ARG A 242 6.37 -7.64 15.27
N THR A 243 7.35 -7.73 14.39
CA THR A 243 7.36 -6.88 13.21
C THR A 243 6.24 -7.38 12.32
N SER A 244 5.07 -6.84 12.58
CA SER A 244 3.90 -7.12 11.78
C SER A 244 4.05 -6.33 10.48
N ILE A 245 3.85 -6.99 9.36
CA ILE A 245 3.88 -6.39 8.03
C ILE A 245 2.50 -6.54 7.42
N ILE A 246 1.93 -5.44 6.95
CA ILE A 246 0.73 -5.44 6.13
C ILE A 246 1.13 -5.28 4.66
N SER A 247 0.62 -6.16 3.82
CA SER A 247 0.99 -6.25 2.42
C SER A 247 -0.19 -6.67 1.55
N GLU A 248 0.06 -6.89 0.25
CA GLU A 248 -0.95 -7.37 -0.70
C GLU A 248 -1.55 -8.70 -0.23
N PRO A 249 -2.90 -8.81 -0.19
CA PRO A 249 -3.59 -10.05 0.14
C PRO A 249 -3.38 -11.14 -0.94
N THR A 250 -3.22 -12.37 -0.50
CA THR A 250 -3.02 -13.52 -1.41
C THR A 250 -4.31 -13.99 -2.07
N ASN A 251 -5.46 -13.65 -1.52
CA ASN A 251 -6.79 -14.09 -1.96
C ASN A 251 -7.45 -13.15 -2.99
N GLY A 252 -6.74 -12.12 -3.47
CA GLY A 252 -7.26 -11.15 -4.44
C GLY A 252 -8.17 -10.06 -3.84
N GLU A 253 -8.22 -9.95 -2.53
CA GLU A 253 -8.86 -8.82 -1.85
C GLU A 253 -8.09 -7.52 -2.12
N PRO A 254 -8.76 -6.34 -2.08
CA PRO A 254 -8.11 -5.07 -2.38
C PRO A 254 -7.07 -4.69 -1.32
N PHE A 255 -5.90 -4.24 -1.77
CA PHE A 255 -4.89 -3.64 -0.92
C PHE A 255 -4.92 -2.12 -1.06
N LEU A 256 -5.37 -1.43 -0.02
CA LEU A 256 -5.65 0.01 -0.05
C LEU A 256 -4.89 0.76 1.03
N VAL A 257 -4.38 1.93 0.66
CA VAL A 257 -3.81 2.91 1.60
C VAL A 257 -4.46 4.26 1.30
N ALA A 258 -5.20 4.81 2.26
CA ALA A 258 -5.90 6.08 2.07
C ALA A 258 -5.84 6.98 3.31
N PRO A 259 -5.65 8.30 3.16
CA PRO A 259 -5.76 9.25 4.26
C PRO A 259 -7.17 9.23 4.86
N LEU A 260 -7.27 9.23 6.19
CA LEU A 260 -8.56 9.22 6.90
C LEU A 260 -9.42 10.46 6.59
N THR A 261 -8.78 11.60 6.37
CA THR A 261 -9.46 12.83 5.95
C THR A 261 -10.11 12.73 4.58
N GLN A 262 -9.67 11.82 3.72
CA GLN A 262 -10.22 11.62 2.39
C GLN A 262 -11.27 10.51 2.33
N THR A 263 -11.48 9.72 3.38
CA THR A 263 -12.60 8.79 3.44
C THR A 263 -13.96 9.51 3.37
N GLN A 264 -14.01 10.81 3.60
CA GLN A 264 -15.16 11.65 3.29
C GLN A 264 -15.35 11.94 1.79
N LEU A 265 -14.37 11.63 0.93
CA LEU A 265 -14.47 11.73 -0.53
C LEU A 265 -15.23 10.56 -1.17
N VAL A 266 -15.68 9.57 -0.40
CA VAL A 266 -16.59 8.50 -0.83
C VAL A 266 -17.84 9.09 -1.53
N HIS A 267 -18.30 10.28 -1.12
CA HIS A 267 -19.39 10.98 -1.79
C HIS A 267 -19.13 11.35 -3.25
N ARG A 268 -17.88 11.60 -3.64
CA ARG A 268 -17.55 11.98 -5.01
C ARG A 268 -17.55 10.78 -5.96
N GLU A 269 -17.06 9.64 -5.51
CA GLU A 269 -17.12 8.37 -6.25
C GLU A 269 -18.56 7.87 -6.35
N GLN A 270 -19.36 8.00 -5.29
CA GLN A 270 -20.79 7.70 -5.31
C GLN A 270 -21.56 8.60 -6.30
N LEU A 271 -21.15 9.86 -6.45
CA LEU A 271 -21.77 10.77 -7.41
C LEU A 271 -21.48 10.34 -8.85
N TYR A 272 -20.26 9.88 -9.16
CA TYR A 272 -19.92 9.29 -10.46
C TYR A 272 -20.65 7.97 -10.71
N ALA A 273 -20.80 7.12 -9.69
CA ALA A 273 -21.56 5.88 -9.78
C ALA A 273 -23.04 6.13 -10.11
N VAL A 274 -23.65 7.12 -9.45
CA VAL A 274 -25.03 7.57 -9.76
C VAL A 274 -25.12 8.15 -11.16
N LEU A 275 -24.13 8.94 -11.61
CA LEU A 275 -24.11 9.55 -12.94
C LEU A 275 -23.96 8.48 -14.04
N PHE A 276 -23.13 7.47 -13.85
CA PHE A 276 -23.03 6.32 -14.76
C PHE A 276 -24.31 5.48 -14.77
N PHE A 277 -24.97 5.31 -13.64
CA PHE A 277 -26.25 4.62 -13.55
C PHE A 277 -27.35 5.36 -14.31
N MET A 278 -27.44 6.68 -14.14
CA MET A 278 -28.40 7.53 -14.88
C MET A 278 -28.12 7.53 -16.40
N LEU A 279 -26.83 7.56 -16.81
CA LEU A 279 -26.45 7.41 -18.20
C LEU A 279 -26.83 6.03 -18.77
N GLY A 280 -26.70 4.99 -17.99
CA GLY A 280 -27.12 3.63 -18.36
C GLY A 280 -28.64 3.55 -18.57
N ILE A 281 -29.44 4.15 -17.71
CA ILE A 281 -30.90 4.22 -17.85
C ILE A 281 -31.30 5.04 -19.06
N ALA A 282 -30.69 6.20 -19.27
CA ALA A 282 -30.96 7.05 -20.44
C ALA A 282 -30.63 6.31 -21.76
N SER A 283 -29.53 5.56 -21.79
CA SER A 283 -29.13 4.72 -22.93
C SER A 283 -30.15 3.58 -23.20
N LEU A 284 -30.66 2.95 -22.13
CA LEU A 284 -31.72 1.94 -22.26
C LEU A 284 -33.03 2.54 -22.79
N CYS A 285 -33.46 3.70 -22.29
CA CYS A 285 -34.64 4.39 -22.80
C CYS A 285 -34.53 4.74 -24.28
N VAL A 286 -33.38 5.25 -24.72
CA VAL A 286 -33.10 5.51 -26.13
C VAL A 286 -33.13 4.23 -26.97
N SER A 287 -32.59 3.15 -26.46
CA SER A 287 -32.60 1.84 -27.14
C SER A 287 -34.02 1.29 -27.33
N VAL A 288 -34.86 1.38 -26.31
CA VAL A 288 -36.28 0.95 -26.39
C VAL A 288 -37.06 1.84 -27.35
N TRP A 289 -36.88 3.17 -27.27
CA TRP A 289 -37.54 4.11 -28.16
C TRP A 289 -37.17 3.91 -29.64
N THR A 290 -35.87 3.66 -29.92
CA THR A 290 -35.42 3.35 -31.29
C THR A 290 -35.93 2.02 -31.79
N TRP A 291 -36.16 1.03 -30.90
CA TRP A 291 -36.73 -0.26 -31.27
C TRP A 291 -38.22 -0.18 -31.59
N GLU A 292 -38.99 0.61 -30.86
CA GLU A 292 -40.43 0.81 -31.10
C GLU A 292 -40.71 1.63 -32.37
N ASN A 293 -39.77 2.51 -32.79
CA ASN A 293 -39.92 3.36 -33.97
C ASN A 293 -39.15 2.86 -35.22
N SER A 294 -38.66 1.63 -35.20
CA SER A 294 -37.98 0.97 -36.31
C SER A 294 -38.79 -0.21 -36.84
#